data_e9bea32e04a9e67745f854fbaff306d2
#
_entry.id   e9bea32e04a9e67745f854fbaff306d2
#
_cell.length_a   1.000
_cell.length_b   1.000
_cell.length_c   1.000
_cell.angle_alpha   90.00
_cell.angle_beta   90.00
_cell.angle_gamma   90.00
#
_symmetry.space_group_name_H-M   'P 1'
#
loop_
_entity.id
_entity.type
_entity.pdbx_description
1 polymer ?
#
loop_
_entity_poly.entity_id
_entity_poly.type
_entity_poly.pdbx_seq_one_letter_code
_entity_poly.pdbx_strand_id
1 'polypeptide(L)'
;MRKNSLINTSWRRNPFAFAASIALIIIIVVAGVEISRRLSSRSNDTPGAAARGELGGAPYPRELRDGSGATLRLMARPQRIVSQTLGTDEVLLTICSPERIAALSWASADPQYSPMVDQARALGVPAVKGAEEILRLNPDLIFVASYSRAEVIDLLQAAGAPIFRFATYESLRDIEGNISTIGYAIGEEDRAAKLIAQMEREVEAVRASVPAGGDRPRVMSYSGGVTAGANTLYDDVIRTVGAINVSAEHGLKGFPKISSEQVAEWDPDFLITGAQPGKFDEAREALLADPAIASSRAGRAGKIIVLDNRYYLSVTHNIVRTMEALAGGLYSDESGRNK
;
A
#
# COMPACT_ATOMS: atom_id res chain seq x y z
N MET A 1 -13.21 -45.51 39.67
CA MET A 1 -14.22 -44.48 39.62
C MET A 1 -13.61 -43.11 39.89
N ARG A 2 -13.29 -42.35 38.89
CA ARG A 2 -13.07 -40.88 38.95
C ARG A 2 -13.39 -40.31 37.60
N LYS A 3 -14.38 -39.42 37.55
CA LYS A 3 -14.91 -38.71 36.40
C LYS A 3 -13.92 -37.63 35.97
N ASN A 4 -13.51 -37.65 34.69
CA ASN A 4 -12.84 -36.52 34.07
C ASN A 4 -13.89 -35.50 33.62
N SER A 5 -13.79 -34.28 34.16
CA SER A 5 -14.57 -33.13 33.75
C SER A 5 -13.97 -32.52 32.46
N LEU A 6 -14.79 -32.47 31.45
CA LEU A 6 -14.52 -31.73 30.20
C LEU A 6 -14.44 -30.23 30.48
N ILE A 7 -13.32 -29.63 30.20
CA ILE A 7 -13.12 -28.18 30.21
C ILE A 7 -13.74 -27.63 28.91
N ASN A 8 -14.89 -26.98 29.09
CA ASN A 8 -15.57 -26.26 28.00
C ASN A 8 -14.97 -24.86 27.93
N THR A 9 -14.03 -24.64 27.02
CA THR A 9 -13.48 -23.30 26.74
C THR A 9 -14.29 -22.64 25.62
N SER A 10 -15.36 -21.96 26.00
CA SER A 10 -16.06 -21.05 25.10
C SER A 10 -15.21 -19.78 24.91
N TRP A 11 -14.48 -19.71 23.84
CA TRP A 11 -13.86 -18.47 23.37
C TRP A 11 -14.98 -17.55 22.85
N ARG A 12 -15.43 -16.63 23.68
CA ARG A 12 -16.24 -15.50 23.23
C ARG A 12 -15.35 -14.67 22.29
N ARG A 13 -15.64 -14.73 21.01
CA ARG A 13 -15.04 -13.88 19.97
C ARG A 13 -15.34 -12.44 20.30
N ASN A 14 -14.31 -11.67 20.63
CA ASN A 14 -14.42 -10.25 20.95
C ASN A 14 -14.33 -9.46 19.63
N PRO A 15 -15.40 -8.84 19.12
CA PRO A 15 -15.39 -8.11 17.84
C PRO A 15 -14.43 -6.91 17.86
N PHE A 16 -14.05 -6.41 19.04
CA PHE A 16 -13.11 -5.30 19.19
C PHE A 16 -11.64 -5.68 18.91
N ALA A 17 -11.28 -6.97 18.97
CA ALA A 17 -9.92 -7.41 18.62
C ALA A 17 -9.64 -7.32 17.11
N PHE A 18 -10.66 -7.37 16.28
CA PHE A 18 -10.56 -7.33 14.82
C PHE A 18 -10.32 -5.90 14.28
N ALA A 19 -11.03 -4.93 14.88
CA ALA A 19 -10.82 -3.50 14.56
C ALA A 19 -9.43 -3.01 14.99
N ALA A 20 -8.86 -3.57 16.06
CA ALA A 20 -7.56 -3.19 16.58
C ALA A 20 -6.39 -3.58 15.63
N SER A 21 -6.51 -4.66 14.87
CA SER A 21 -5.44 -5.11 13.96
C SER A 21 -5.35 -4.24 12.70
N ILE A 22 -6.49 -3.80 12.15
CA ILE A 22 -6.53 -2.88 11.00
C ILE A 22 -6.11 -1.48 11.42
N ALA A 23 -6.57 -1.00 12.57
CA ALA A 23 -6.15 0.28 13.14
C ALA A 23 -4.64 0.31 13.43
N LEU A 24 -4.04 -0.80 13.83
CA LEU A 24 -2.61 -0.88 14.10
C LEU A 24 -1.76 -0.75 12.82
N ILE A 25 -2.17 -1.34 11.70
CA ILE A 25 -1.46 -1.22 10.42
C ILE A 25 -1.60 0.20 9.86
N ILE A 26 -2.79 0.80 9.91
CA ILE A 26 -3.02 2.18 9.52
C ILE A 26 -2.26 3.15 10.45
N ILE A 27 -2.22 2.90 11.75
CA ILE A 27 -1.48 3.72 12.73
C ILE A 27 0.03 3.63 12.49
N ILE A 28 0.57 2.49 12.10
CA ILE A 28 1.99 2.34 11.75
C ILE A 28 2.33 3.16 10.50
N VAL A 29 1.47 3.17 9.48
CA VAL A 29 1.63 4.00 8.28
C VAL A 29 1.50 5.50 8.63
N VAL A 30 0.53 5.87 9.47
CA VAL A 30 0.28 7.26 9.89
C VAL A 30 1.43 7.83 10.74
N ALA A 31 1.95 7.08 11.71
CA ALA A 31 3.04 7.56 12.56
C ALA A 31 4.34 7.76 11.76
N GLY A 32 4.63 6.91 10.78
CA GLY A 32 5.81 7.04 9.92
C GLY A 32 5.78 8.27 9.01
N VAL A 33 4.60 8.60 8.46
CA VAL A 33 4.42 9.75 7.55
C VAL A 33 4.55 11.10 8.28
N GLU A 34 4.02 11.21 9.51
CA GLU A 34 4.07 12.47 10.28
C GLU A 34 5.50 12.82 10.73
N ILE A 35 6.32 11.84 11.06
CA ILE A 35 7.74 12.04 11.40
C ILE A 35 8.55 12.42 10.15
N SER A 36 8.29 11.83 9.00
CA SER A 36 8.92 12.19 7.72
C SER A 36 8.64 13.63 7.30
N ARG A 37 7.40 14.13 7.50
CA ARG A 37 7.04 15.52 7.15
C ARG A 37 7.81 16.58 7.92
N ARG A 38 8.17 16.32 9.18
CA ARG A 38 8.97 17.25 10.00
C ARG A 38 10.43 17.35 9.56
N LEU A 39 10.93 16.33 8.86
CA LEU A 39 12.30 16.28 8.35
C LEU A 39 12.41 16.77 6.90
N SER A 40 11.34 16.65 6.09
CA SER A 40 11.34 17.00 4.65
C SER A 40 11.06 18.46 4.31
N SER A 41 10.77 19.33 5.30
CA SER A 41 10.49 20.77 5.03
C SER A 41 11.72 21.60 4.60
N ARG A 42 12.84 20.96 4.22
CA ARG A 42 14.11 21.65 3.90
C ARG A 42 14.77 21.29 2.56
N SER A 43 14.09 20.66 1.62
CA SER A 43 14.67 20.59 0.26
C SER A 43 13.59 20.40 -0.81
N ASN A 44 13.22 21.49 -1.46
CA ASN A 44 12.58 21.51 -2.76
C ASN A 44 13.63 21.25 -3.86
N ASP A 45 14.12 20.01 -3.95
CA ASP A 45 14.80 19.56 -5.14
C ASP A 45 14.23 18.20 -5.52
N THR A 46 13.32 18.21 -6.47
CA THR A 46 12.84 17.05 -7.20
C THR A 46 14.06 16.38 -7.84
N PRO A 47 14.34 15.09 -7.63
CA PRO A 47 15.31 14.38 -8.44
C PRO A 47 14.75 14.37 -9.85
N GLY A 48 15.33 15.21 -10.70
CA GLY A 48 14.93 15.43 -12.06
C GLY A 48 14.94 14.15 -12.88
N ALA A 49 14.04 14.13 -13.86
CA ALA A 49 14.05 13.25 -14.99
C ALA A 49 15.46 13.11 -15.59
N ALA A 50 16.17 12.07 -15.20
CA ALA A 50 17.43 11.71 -15.83
C ALA A 50 17.13 10.82 -17.04
N ALA A 51 17.36 11.42 -18.20
CA ALA A 51 17.78 10.82 -19.45
C ALA A 51 17.09 9.50 -19.89
N ARG A 52 16.17 9.62 -20.84
CA ARG A 52 15.91 8.58 -21.85
C ARG A 52 17.18 8.44 -22.71
N GLY A 53 17.99 7.44 -22.41
CA GLY A 53 19.18 7.09 -23.17
C GLY A 53 19.42 5.59 -23.14
N GLU A 54 19.51 5.03 -24.33
CA GLU A 54 20.07 3.74 -24.74
C GLU A 54 19.79 2.48 -23.90
N LEU A 55 19.23 1.47 -24.56
CA LEU A 55 19.01 0.08 -24.13
C LEU A 55 20.34 -0.57 -23.66
N GLY A 56 20.61 -0.43 -22.39
CA GLY A 56 21.76 -0.98 -21.68
C GLY A 56 21.86 -0.29 -20.34
N GLY A 57 21.54 -1.00 -19.22
CA GLY A 57 21.50 -0.39 -17.89
C GLY A 57 22.81 0.32 -17.56
N ALA A 58 22.72 1.43 -16.82
CA ALA A 58 23.88 2.20 -16.38
C ALA A 58 24.91 1.29 -15.69
N PRO A 59 26.23 1.48 -15.93
CA PRO A 59 27.25 0.67 -15.29
C PRO A 59 27.30 0.90 -13.78
N TYR A 60 27.84 -0.05 -13.03
CA TYR A 60 28.23 0.14 -11.64
C TYR A 60 29.64 0.79 -11.59
N PRO A 61 29.97 1.58 -10.53
CA PRO A 61 29.18 1.83 -9.35
C PRO A 61 28.00 2.76 -9.58
N ARG A 62 26.92 2.56 -8.76
CA ARG A 62 25.71 3.40 -8.80
C ARG A 62 25.52 4.11 -7.47
N GLU A 63 25.05 5.35 -7.52
CA GLU A 63 24.71 6.13 -6.35
C GLU A 63 23.20 6.40 -6.34
N LEU A 64 22.58 6.16 -5.18
CA LEU A 64 21.16 6.42 -4.93
C LEU A 64 21.03 7.28 -3.69
N ARG A 65 20.25 8.33 -3.78
CA ARG A 65 19.84 9.11 -2.61
C ARG A 65 18.52 8.59 -2.09
N ASP A 66 18.49 8.13 -0.86
CA ASP A 66 17.31 7.55 -0.24
C ASP A 66 16.37 8.62 0.36
N GLY A 67 15.20 8.19 0.85
CA GLY A 67 14.20 9.08 1.42
C GLY A 67 14.58 9.74 2.75
N SER A 68 15.67 9.34 3.39
CA SER A 68 16.25 10.04 4.54
C SER A 68 17.28 11.10 4.14
N GLY A 69 17.63 11.16 2.84
CA GLY A 69 18.70 12.00 2.30
C GLY A 69 20.07 11.34 2.34
N ALA A 70 20.19 10.12 2.85
CA ALA A 70 21.45 9.38 2.82
C ALA A 70 21.77 8.90 1.40
N THR A 71 23.08 8.80 1.10
CA THR A 71 23.55 8.28 -0.19
C THR A 71 24.01 6.84 -0.02
N LEU A 72 23.38 5.92 -0.74
CA LEU A 72 23.80 4.54 -0.90
C LEU A 72 24.65 4.41 -2.18
N ARG A 73 25.86 3.85 -2.03
CA ARG A 73 26.73 3.55 -3.17
C ARG A 73 26.83 2.04 -3.39
N LEU A 74 26.35 1.57 -4.50
CA LEU A 74 26.41 0.18 -4.93
C LEU A 74 27.61 -0.01 -5.86
N MET A 75 28.65 -0.73 -5.38
CA MET A 75 29.88 -0.92 -6.12
C MET A 75 29.75 -1.92 -7.28
N ALA A 76 28.82 -2.85 -7.16
CA ALA A 76 28.49 -3.88 -8.15
C ALA A 76 27.00 -4.17 -8.13
N ARG A 77 26.50 -4.90 -9.14
CA ARG A 77 25.12 -5.36 -9.21
C ARG A 77 24.78 -6.24 -8.00
N PRO A 78 23.79 -5.88 -7.19
CA PRO A 78 23.42 -6.64 -5.98
C PRO A 78 23.04 -8.09 -6.29
N GLN A 79 23.54 -9.03 -5.49
CA GLN A 79 23.31 -10.47 -5.62
C GLN A 79 22.60 -11.09 -4.42
N ARG A 80 22.50 -10.35 -3.30
CA ARG A 80 21.89 -10.80 -2.05
C ARG A 80 20.94 -9.74 -1.52
N ILE A 81 19.83 -9.59 -2.23
CA ILE A 81 18.85 -8.52 -1.98
C ILE A 81 17.88 -8.98 -0.90
N VAL A 82 17.68 -8.16 0.11
CA VAL A 82 16.65 -8.35 1.14
C VAL A 82 15.61 -7.26 1.03
N SER A 83 14.36 -7.66 1.01
CA SER A 83 13.21 -6.77 1.10
C SER A 83 12.54 -6.88 2.48
N GLN A 84 12.24 -5.75 3.09
CA GLN A 84 11.65 -5.69 4.44
C GLN A 84 10.20 -5.16 4.40
N THR A 85 9.65 -4.88 3.23
CA THR A 85 8.29 -4.37 3.07
C THR A 85 7.56 -5.07 1.94
N LEU A 86 6.24 -5.26 2.10
CA LEU A 86 5.42 -5.89 1.08
C LEU A 86 5.50 -5.15 -0.27
N GLY A 87 5.57 -3.80 -0.25
CA GLY A 87 5.66 -3.02 -1.48
C GLY A 87 6.94 -3.33 -2.28
N THR A 88 8.08 -3.46 -1.62
CA THR A 88 9.33 -3.83 -2.30
C THR A 88 9.38 -5.31 -2.66
N ASP A 89 8.73 -6.20 -1.87
CA ASP A 89 8.58 -7.62 -2.20
C ASP A 89 7.87 -7.81 -3.55
N GLU A 90 6.72 -7.15 -3.74
CA GLU A 90 5.90 -7.26 -4.95
C GLU A 90 6.65 -6.82 -6.20
N VAL A 91 7.41 -5.71 -6.11
CA VAL A 91 8.24 -5.25 -7.22
C VAL A 91 9.37 -6.21 -7.50
N LEU A 92 10.11 -6.68 -6.47
CA LEU A 92 11.20 -7.64 -6.66
C LEU A 92 10.71 -8.96 -7.24
N LEU A 93 9.58 -9.50 -6.76
CA LEU A 93 8.99 -10.73 -7.31
C LEU A 93 8.60 -10.59 -8.79
N THR A 94 8.38 -9.36 -9.27
CA THR A 94 7.99 -9.09 -10.65
C THR A 94 9.20 -8.86 -11.56
N ILE A 95 10.23 -8.11 -11.09
CA ILE A 95 11.31 -7.66 -11.99
C ILE A 95 12.67 -8.26 -11.68
N CYS A 96 12.93 -8.79 -10.47
CA CYS A 96 14.23 -9.34 -10.09
C CYS A 96 14.34 -10.82 -10.46
N SER A 97 15.55 -11.25 -10.80
CA SER A 97 15.83 -12.69 -10.94
C SER A 97 15.78 -13.37 -9.57
N PRO A 98 15.04 -14.50 -9.44
CA PRO A 98 14.77 -15.17 -8.16
C PRO A 98 16.00 -15.48 -7.32
N GLU A 99 17.08 -15.92 -7.94
CA GLU A 99 18.33 -16.31 -7.29
C GLU A 99 19.05 -15.17 -6.57
N ARG A 100 18.68 -13.93 -6.85
CA ARG A 100 19.26 -12.73 -6.25
C ARG A 100 18.47 -12.25 -5.02
N ILE A 101 17.27 -12.78 -4.79
CA ILE A 101 16.42 -12.44 -3.65
C ILE A 101 16.83 -13.32 -2.47
N ALA A 102 17.48 -12.76 -1.47
CA ALA A 102 17.94 -13.50 -0.29
C ALA A 102 16.86 -13.65 0.78
N ALA A 103 15.94 -12.71 0.90
CA ALA A 103 14.77 -12.78 1.77
C ALA A 103 13.71 -11.76 1.37
N LEU A 104 12.47 -12.05 1.75
CA LEU A 104 11.29 -11.17 1.62
C LEU A 104 10.75 -10.78 3.00
N SER A 105 9.89 -9.79 3.06
CA SER A 105 9.17 -9.47 4.29
C SER A 105 8.23 -10.62 4.70
N TRP A 106 7.93 -10.70 5.99
CA TRP A 106 7.01 -11.72 6.51
C TRP A 106 5.62 -11.67 5.87
N ALA A 107 5.21 -10.48 5.40
CA ALA A 107 3.88 -10.28 4.84
C ALA A 107 3.72 -10.87 3.42
N SER A 108 4.82 -11.08 2.68
CA SER A 108 4.79 -11.59 1.31
C SER A 108 4.21 -13.00 1.19
N ALA A 109 4.42 -13.85 2.22
CA ALA A 109 3.94 -15.23 2.28
C ALA A 109 2.58 -15.39 2.98
N ASP A 110 1.97 -14.28 3.43
CA ASP A 110 0.67 -14.27 4.11
C ASP A 110 -0.46 -13.93 3.13
N PRO A 111 -1.42 -14.86 2.89
CA PRO A 111 -2.51 -14.66 1.93
C PRO A 111 -3.52 -13.57 2.35
N GLN A 112 -3.42 -13.06 3.58
CA GLN A 112 -4.25 -11.95 4.05
C GLN A 112 -3.74 -10.58 3.56
N TYR A 113 -2.45 -10.50 3.24
CA TYR A 113 -1.78 -9.24 2.87
C TYR A 113 -1.24 -9.24 1.44
N SER A 114 -0.71 -10.38 0.96
CA SER A 114 -0.03 -10.44 -0.32
C SER A 114 -0.92 -10.99 -1.43
N PRO A 115 -1.01 -10.31 -2.58
CA PRO A 115 -1.59 -10.89 -3.79
C PRO A 115 -0.63 -11.86 -4.50
N MET A 116 0.66 -11.86 -4.10
CA MET A 116 1.74 -12.66 -4.73
C MET A 116 2.25 -13.79 -3.82
N VAL A 117 1.38 -14.30 -2.92
CA VAL A 117 1.74 -15.29 -1.91
C VAL A 117 2.32 -16.56 -2.51
N ASP A 118 1.80 -17.02 -3.66
CA ASP A 118 2.26 -18.24 -4.31
C ASP A 118 3.66 -18.07 -4.89
N GLN A 119 3.96 -16.91 -5.51
CA GLN A 119 5.30 -16.58 -6.01
C GLN A 119 6.30 -16.46 -4.84
N ALA A 120 5.91 -15.78 -3.75
CA ALA A 120 6.76 -15.64 -2.57
C ALA A 120 7.09 -17.00 -1.94
N ARG A 121 6.11 -17.89 -1.82
CA ARG A 121 6.32 -19.25 -1.29
C ARG A 121 7.13 -20.13 -2.22
N ALA A 122 6.89 -20.05 -3.52
CA ALA A 122 7.64 -20.81 -4.53
C ALA A 122 9.12 -20.44 -4.58
N LEU A 123 9.46 -19.19 -4.21
CA LEU A 123 10.84 -18.73 -4.12
C LEU A 123 11.64 -19.45 -3.01
N GLY A 124 10.97 -19.88 -1.94
CA GLY A 124 11.59 -20.69 -0.89
C GLY A 124 12.61 -19.93 0.00
N VAL A 125 12.63 -18.61 -0.06
CA VAL A 125 13.54 -17.79 0.75
C VAL A 125 12.94 -17.46 2.13
N PRO A 126 13.78 -17.12 3.14
CA PRO A 126 13.29 -16.70 4.45
C PRO A 126 12.33 -15.50 4.38
N ALA A 127 11.33 -15.52 5.25
CA ALA A 127 10.49 -14.38 5.56
C ALA A 127 11.04 -13.67 6.82
N VAL A 128 11.54 -12.43 6.66
CA VAL A 128 12.27 -11.72 7.74
C VAL A 128 11.40 -10.66 8.42
N LYS A 129 11.63 -10.48 9.73
CA LYS A 129 10.96 -9.44 10.55
C LYS A 129 11.93 -8.51 11.25
N GLY A 130 13.11 -8.99 11.63
CA GLY A 130 14.06 -8.30 12.48
C GLY A 130 15.43 -8.10 11.86
N ALA A 131 16.20 -7.14 12.39
CA ALA A 131 17.51 -6.79 11.88
C ALA A 131 18.51 -7.95 11.95
N GLU A 132 18.48 -8.76 13.04
CA GLU A 132 19.40 -9.89 13.19
C GLU A 132 19.18 -10.97 12.12
N GLU A 133 17.94 -11.25 11.76
CA GLU A 133 17.60 -12.20 10.70
C GLU A 133 18.16 -11.71 9.36
N ILE A 134 17.99 -10.41 9.09
CA ILE A 134 18.47 -9.76 7.87
C ILE A 134 20.01 -9.79 7.82
N LEU A 135 20.69 -9.39 8.88
CA LEU A 135 22.14 -9.32 8.94
C LEU A 135 22.82 -10.69 8.76
N ARG A 136 22.21 -11.76 9.30
CA ARG A 136 22.72 -13.14 9.10
C ARG A 136 22.75 -13.57 7.63
N LEU A 137 21.94 -12.97 6.78
CA LEU A 137 21.94 -13.25 5.34
C LEU A 137 23.08 -12.55 4.60
N ASN A 138 23.85 -11.68 5.26
CA ASN A 138 24.93 -10.90 4.68
C ASN A 138 24.51 -10.20 3.36
N PRO A 139 23.45 -9.36 3.39
CA PRO A 139 22.90 -8.73 2.19
C PRO A 139 23.85 -7.67 1.61
N ASP A 140 23.83 -7.49 0.28
CA ASP A 140 24.51 -6.40 -0.42
C ASP A 140 23.55 -5.28 -0.82
N LEU A 141 22.25 -5.45 -0.57
CA LEU A 141 21.21 -4.41 -0.67
C LEU A 141 20.01 -4.78 0.18
N ILE A 142 19.52 -3.81 0.97
CA ILE A 142 18.33 -3.95 1.80
C ILE A 142 17.35 -2.83 1.45
N PHE A 143 16.13 -3.17 1.06
CA PHE A 143 15.05 -2.22 0.88
C PHE A 143 14.20 -2.12 2.14
N VAL A 144 14.01 -0.90 2.64
CA VAL A 144 13.12 -0.55 3.75
C VAL A 144 12.23 0.64 3.35
N ALA A 145 11.22 0.97 4.15
CA ALA A 145 10.35 2.11 3.92
C ALA A 145 10.33 3.06 5.12
N SER A 146 9.78 4.26 4.92
CA SER A 146 9.60 5.27 5.97
C SER A 146 8.73 4.78 7.13
N TYR A 147 7.85 3.82 6.87
CA TYR A 147 6.98 3.18 7.85
C TYR A 147 7.55 1.88 8.43
N SER A 148 8.76 1.45 8.03
CA SER A 148 9.45 0.33 8.67
C SER A 148 9.79 0.69 10.12
N ARG A 149 9.85 -0.33 11.00
CA ARG A 149 10.14 -0.14 12.43
C ARG A 149 11.48 0.55 12.62
N ALA A 150 11.48 1.67 13.36
CA ALA A 150 12.68 2.49 13.58
C ALA A 150 13.82 1.66 14.19
N GLU A 151 13.52 0.79 15.19
CA GLU A 151 14.51 -0.04 15.85
C GLU A 151 15.23 -1.00 14.87
N VAL A 152 14.50 -1.49 13.85
CA VAL A 152 15.10 -2.35 12.81
C VAL A 152 16.03 -1.54 11.93
N ILE A 153 15.60 -0.34 11.51
CA ILE A 153 16.41 0.56 10.68
C ILE A 153 17.68 0.96 11.44
N ASP A 154 17.55 1.37 12.71
CA ASP A 154 18.67 1.83 13.54
C ASP A 154 19.72 0.73 13.73
N LEU A 155 19.29 -0.52 14.00
CA LEU A 155 20.19 -1.67 14.13
C LEU A 155 20.91 -2.00 12.82
N LEU A 156 20.21 -1.95 11.69
CA LEU A 156 20.81 -2.17 10.37
C LEU A 156 21.83 -1.07 10.04
N GLN A 157 21.53 0.19 10.33
CA GLN A 157 22.43 1.33 10.13
C GLN A 157 23.66 1.21 11.04
N ALA A 158 23.49 0.88 12.33
CA ALA A 158 24.59 0.68 13.27
C ALA A 158 25.54 -0.44 12.84
N ALA A 159 25.01 -1.46 12.13
CA ALA A 159 25.81 -2.54 11.55
C ALA A 159 26.47 -2.16 10.22
N GLY A 160 26.27 -0.94 9.70
CA GLY A 160 26.80 -0.51 8.39
C GLY A 160 26.18 -1.23 7.20
N ALA A 161 24.97 -1.75 7.36
CA ALA A 161 24.29 -2.50 6.29
C ALA A 161 23.90 -1.59 5.10
N PRO A 162 23.91 -2.09 3.86
CA PRO A 162 23.60 -1.32 2.65
C PRO A 162 22.07 -1.13 2.51
N ILE A 163 21.53 -0.13 3.19
CA ILE A 163 20.09 0.16 3.25
C ILE A 163 19.71 1.22 2.23
N PHE A 164 18.59 1.01 1.52
CA PHE A 164 17.88 2.03 0.79
C PHE A 164 16.47 2.20 1.36
N ARG A 165 16.13 3.43 1.80
CA ARG A 165 14.87 3.76 2.44
C ARG A 165 13.96 4.54 1.50
N PHE A 166 12.82 3.97 1.13
CA PHE A 166 11.77 4.68 0.40
C PHE A 166 10.99 5.60 1.36
N ALA A 167 10.62 6.80 0.90
CA ALA A 167 9.92 7.80 1.70
C ALA A 167 8.50 8.08 1.25
N THR A 168 8.23 8.12 -0.06
CA THR A 168 6.99 8.63 -0.63
C THR A 168 6.17 7.54 -1.30
N TYR A 169 4.85 7.59 -1.02
CA TYR A 169 3.84 6.66 -1.53
C TYR A 169 2.48 7.39 -1.64
N GLU A 170 2.51 8.68 -2.00
CA GLU A 170 1.34 9.55 -1.94
C GLU A 170 0.58 9.60 -3.27
N SER A 171 1.16 9.08 -4.35
CA SER A 171 0.59 9.13 -5.70
C SER A 171 0.99 7.93 -6.55
N LEU A 172 0.27 7.71 -7.67
CA LEU A 172 0.65 6.74 -8.70
C LEU A 172 2.05 7.05 -9.26
N ARG A 173 2.39 8.34 -9.38
CA ARG A 173 3.71 8.80 -9.83
C ARG A 173 4.82 8.41 -8.86
N ASP A 174 4.56 8.43 -7.55
CA ASP A 174 5.55 7.95 -6.56
C ASP A 174 5.78 6.45 -6.72
N ILE A 175 4.72 5.68 -7.00
CA ILE A 175 4.83 4.24 -7.28
C ILE A 175 5.72 4.00 -8.50
N GLU A 176 5.50 4.72 -9.61
CA GLU A 176 6.33 4.64 -10.81
C GLU A 176 7.80 4.97 -10.50
N GLY A 177 8.03 6.06 -9.73
CA GLY A 177 9.35 6.46 -9.27
C GLY A 177 10.03 5.41 -8.39
N ASN A 178 9.28 4.76 -7.49
CA ASN A 178 9.79 3.69 -6.64
C ASN A 178 10.16 2.44 -7.46
N ILE A 179 9.31 2.03 -8.42
CA ILE A 179 9.61 0.91 -9.34
C ILE A 179 10.86 1.22 -10.16
N SER A 180 10.97 2.42 -10.72
CA SER A 180 12.14 2.87 -11.49
C SER A 180 13.40 2.83 -10.63
N THR A 181 13.34 3.30 -9.38
CA THR A 181 14.44 3.31 -8.42
C THR A 181 14.89 1.90 -8.07
N ILE A 182 13.95 0.97 -7.82
CA ILE A 182 14.28 -0.44 -7.59
C ILE A 182 14.99 -1.01 -8.83
N GLY A 183 14.40 -0.80 -10.01
CA GLY A 183 15.00 -1.26 -11.28
C GLY A 183 16.43 -0.76 -11.46
N TYR A 184 16.68 0.53 -11.23
CA TYR A 184 18.02 1.13 -11.28
C TYR A 184 18.95 0.51 -10.23
N ALA A 185 18.52 0.37 -8.97
CA ALA A 185 19.35 -0.19 -7.91
C ALA A 185 19.82 -1.61 -8.21
N ILE A 186 18.96 -2.44 -8.78
CA ILE A 186 19.23 -3.86 -9.02
C ILE A 186 19.71 -4.17 -10.46
N GLY A 187 19.78 -3.17 -11.35
CA GLY A 187 20.19 -3.35 -12.75
C GLY A 187 19.14 -4.08 -13.60
N GLU A 188 17.86 -3.77 -13.38
CA GLU A 188 16.71 -4.31 -14.11
C GLU A 188 15.84 -3.19 -14.69
N GLU A 189 16.46 -2.13 -15.22
CA GLU A 189 15.79 -0.93 -15.71
C GLU A 189 14.76 -1.25 -16.79
N ASP A 190 15.07 -2.14 -17.71
CA ASP A 190 14.17 -2.53 -18.80
C ASP A 190 12.92 -3.25 -18.28
N ARG A 191 13.07 -4.10 -17.25
CA ARG A 191 11.95 -4.78 -16.62
C ARG A 191 11.08 -3.80 -15.82
N ALA A 192 11.73 -2.87 -15.11
CA ALA A 192 11.03 -1.80 -14.39
C ALA A 192 10.25 -0.90 -15.37
N ALA A 193 10.85 -0.48 -16.48
CA ALA A 193 10.17 0.31 -17.50
C ALA A 193 8.98 -0.42 -18.13
N LYS A 194 9.09 -1.71 -18.37
CA LYS A 194 7.96 -2.54 -18.87
C LYS A 194 6.85 -2.64 -17.86
N LEU A 195 7.16 -2.80 -16.56
CA LEU A 195 6.17 -2.85 -15.48
C LEU A 195 5.45 -1.52 -15.33
N ILE A 196 6.17 -0.39 -15.37
CA ILE A 196 5.58 0.95 -15.34
C ILE A 196 4.65 1.15 -16.55
N ALA A 197 5.12 0.85 -17.76
CA ALA A 197 4.30 0.99 -18.97
C ALA A 197 3.06 0.08 -18.94
N GLN A 198 3.11 -1.08 -18.30
CA GLN A 198 1.94 -1.92 -18.08
C GLN A 198 0.98 -1.26 -17.10
N MET A 199 1.46 -0.79 -15.95
CA MET A 199 0.65 -0.07 -14.95
C MET A 199 -0.03 1.16 -15.58
N GLU A 200 0.69 1.98 -16.34
CA GLU A 200 0.13 3.15 -17.03
C GLU A 200 -1.02 2.78 -17.99
N ARG A 201 -0.85 1.71 -18.78
CA ARG A 201 -1.92 1.22 -19.67
C ARG A 201 -3.15 0.74 -18.89
N GLU A 202 -2.96 0.03 -17.80
CA GLU A 202 -4.06 -0.44 -16.95
C GLU A 202 -4.78 0.74 -16.28
N VAL A 203 -4.03 1.74 -15.78
CA VAL A 203 -4.60 2.99 -15.24
C VAL A 203 -5.42 3.73 -16.29
N GLU A 204 -4.92 3.84 -17.53
CA GLU A 204 -5.64 4.50 -18.62
C GLU A 204 -6.89 3.73 -19.02
N ALA A 205 -6.86 2.40 -18.99
CA ALA A 205 -8.05 1.58 -19.21
C ALA A 205 -9.13 1.83 -18.15
N VAL A 206 -8.73 1.98 -16.88
CA VAL A 206 -9.67 2.36 -15.81
C VAL A 206 -10.24 3.76 -16.06
N ARG A 207 -9.40 4.75 -16.40
CA ARG A 207 -9.88 6.11 -16.75
C ARG A 207 -10.89 6.10 -17.89
N ALA A 208 -10.60 5.31 -18.92
CA ALA A 208 -11.49 5.19 -20.09
C ALA A 208 -12.83 4.49 -19.76
N SER A 209 -12.90 3.72 -18.67
CA SER A 209 -14.14 3.09 -18.20
C SER A 209 -15.04 4.02 -17.38
N VAL A 210 -14.53 5.18 -16.98
CA VAL A 210 -15.29 6.19 -16.24
C VAL A 210 -16.25 6.90 -17.19
N PRO A 211 -17.55 7.01 -16.86
CA PRO A 211 -18.53 7.70 -17.72
C PRO A 211 -18.13 9.15 -18.02
N ALA A 212 -18.19 9.52 -19.29
CA ALA A 212 -17.95 10.89 -19.74
C ALA A 212 -19.20 11.74 -19.51
N GLY A 213 -19.27 12.43 -18.36
CA GLY A 213 -20.39 13.30 -18.00
C GLY A 213 -21.17 12.75 -16.79
N GLY A 214 -21.99 13.60 -16.20
CA GLY A 214 -22.70 13.30 -14.97
C GLY A 214 -22.04 13.88 -13.72
N ASP A 215 -22.73 13.77 -12.57
CA ASP A 215 -22.19 14.21 -11.29
C ASP A 215 -21.10 13.25 -10.83
N ARG A 216 -19.98 13.80 -10.41
CA ARG A 216 -18.87 13.00 -9.87
C ARG A 216 -19.27 12.43 -8.51
N PRO A 217 -19.19 11.09 -8.29
CA PRO A 217 -19.54 10.50 -7.01
C PRO A 217 -18.67 11.07 -5.87
N ARG A 218 -19.30 11.43 -4.75
CA ARG A 218 -18.61 11.85 -3.53
C ARG A 218 -18.28 10.62 -2.70
N VAL A 219 -17.01 10.31 -2.57
CA VAL A 219 -16.50 9.08 -1.99
C VAL A 219 -15.67 9.39 -0.76
N MET A 220 -15.81 8.58 0.28
CA MET A 220 -15.03 8.73 1.50
C MET A 220 -14.50 7.37 1.94
N SER A 221 -13.20 7.27 2.17
CA SER A 221 -12.65 6.10 2.86
C SER A 221 -12.89 6.21 4.36
N TYR A 222 -13.31 5.11 4.99
CA TYR A 222 -13.46 5.06 6.44
C TYR A 222 -13.17 3.66 6.95
N SER A 223 -12.16 3.56 7.81
CA SER A 223 -11.76 2.29 8.42
C SER A 223 -11.21 2.52 9.82
N GLY A 224 -11.82 1.93 10.84
CA GLY A 224 -11.36 2.03 12.23
C GLY A 224 -11.25 3.46 12.77
N GLY A 225 -12.12 4.37 12.34
CA GLY A 225 -12.09 5.79 12.75
C GLY A 225 -11.04 6.63 12.02
N VAL A 226 -10.48 6.14 10.91
CA VAL A 226 -9.49 6.85 10.07
C VAL A 226 -10.03 7.02 8.67
N THR A 227 -9.74 8.16 8.06
CA THR A 227 -10.01 8.44 6.63
C THR A 227 -8.73 8.82 5.90
N ALA A 228 -8.75 8.76 4.56
CA ALA A 228 -7.67 9.26 3.72
C ALA A 228 -8.06 10.61 3.12
N GLY A 229 -7.32 11.66 3.46
CA GLY A 229 -7.45 13.00 2.92
C GLY A 229 -6.52 13.25 1.73
N ALA A 230 -6.34 14.51 1.37
CA ALA A 230 -5.39 14.94 0.34
C ALA A 230 -3.96 14.49 0.65
N ASN A 231 -3.11 14.40 -0.37
CA ASN A 231 -1.72 13.94 -0.27
C ASN A 231 -1.64 12.49 0.26
N THR A 232 -2.50 11.63 -0.24
CA THR A 232 -2.45 10.18 -0.03
C THR A 232 -2.64 9.48 -1.37
N LEU A 233 -2.12 8.27 -1.50
CA LEU A 233 -2.36 7.44 -2.68
C LEU A 233 -3.86 7.21 -2.91
N TYR A 234 -4.64 7.08 -1.84
CA TYR A 234 -6.10 6.91 -1.96
C TYR A 234 -6.80 8.14 -2.54
N ASP A 235 -6.33 9.35 -2.20
CA ASP A 235 -6.83 10.57 -2.82
C ASP A 235 -6.54 10.57 -4.33
N ASP A 236 -5.34 10.17 -4.73
CA ASP A 236 -4.96 10.08 -6.14
C ASP A 236 -5.77 9.00 -6.87
N VAL A 237 -5.97 7.83 -6.27
CA VAL A 237 -6.84 6.74 -6.78
C VAL A 237 -8.28 7.22 -6.95
N ILE A 238 -8.89 7.82 -5.92
CA ILE A 238 -10.27 8.31 -5.96
C ILE A 238 -10.44 9.34 -7.09
N ARG A 239 -9.52 10.29 -7.22
CA ARG A 239 -9.56 11.29 -8.29
C ARG A 239 -9.35 10.68 -9.68
N THR A 240 -8.47 9.70 -9.79
CA THR A 240 -8.17 9.02 -11.05
C THR A 240 -9.35 8.23 -11.59
N VAL A 241 -10.18 7.66 -10.72
CA VAL A 241 -11.45 7.01 -11.12
C VAL A 241 -12.61 8.00 -11.24
N GLY A 242 -12.34 9.30 -11.37
CA GLY A 242 -13.36 10.33 -11.65
C GLY A 242 -14.21 10.76 -10.46
N ALA A 243 -13.92 10.29 -9.24
CA ALA A 243 -14.68 10.62 -8.03
C ALA A 243 -14.11 11.84 -7.27
N ILE A 244 -14.85 12.30 -6.28
CA ILE A 244 -14.45 13.37 -5.35
C ILE A 244 -14.13 12.73 -4.00
N ASN A 245 -12.93 12.99 -3.47
CA ASN A 245 -12.59 12.59 -2.11
C ASN A 245 -13.17 13.58 -1.10
N VAL A 246 -14.22 13.18 -0.39
CA VAL A 246 -14.93 14.01 0.59
C VAL A 246 -14.00 14.51 1.69
N SER A 247 -13.09 13.66 2.17
CA SER A 247 -12.14 14.05 3.22
C SER A 247 -11.18 15.14 2.76
N ALA A 248 -10.71 15.08 1.50
CA ALA A 248 -9.88 16.10 0.89
C ALA A 248 -10.67 17.39 0.63
N GLU A 249 -11.95 17.29 0.21
CA GLU A 249 -12.88 18.41 0.03
C GLU A 249 -13.06 19.22 1.33
N HIS A 250 -13.10 18.52 2.48
CA HIS A 250 -13.14 19.12 3.81
C HIS A 250 -11.75 19.55 4.35
N GLY A 251 -10.73 19.60 3.50
CA GLY A 251 -9.41 20.11 3.82
C GLY A 251 -8.51 19.16 4.62
N LEU A 252 -8.92 17.91 4.82
CA LEU A 252 -8.10 16.92 5.51
C LEU A 252 -6.93 16.45 4.62
N LYS A 253 -5.79 16.17 5.25
CA LYS A 253 -4.56 15.69 4.60
C LYS A 253 -4.02 14.46 5.33
N GLY A 254 -3.40 13.54 4.59
CA GLY A 254 -2.86 12.30 5.17
C GLY A 254 -3.97 11.40 5.66
N PHE A 255 -3.77 10.77 6.82
CA PHE A 255 -4.69 9.80 7.41
C PHE A 255 -5.20 10.25 8.79
N PRO A 256 -6.04 11.31 8.87
CA PRO A 256 -6.56 11.80 10.13
C PRO A 256 -7.62 10.87 10.71
N LYS A 257 -7.76 10.93 12.05
CA LYS A 257 -8.89 10.32 12.74
C LYS A 257 -10.12 11.21 12.61
N ILE A 258 -11.25 10.58 12.37
CA ILE A 258 -12.57 11.21 12.32
C ILE A 258 -13.59 10.32 13.04
N SER A 259 -14.68 10.92 13.48
CA SER A 259 -15.79 10.18 14.08
C SER A 259 -16.82 9.73 13.02
N SER A 260 -17.67 8.79 13.38
CA SER A 260 -18.77 8.36 12.52
C SER A 260 -19.83 9.46 12.33
N GLU A 261 -19.99 10.36 13.32
CA GLU A 261 -20.86 11.54 13.20
C GLU A 261 -20.35 12.51 12.12
N GLN A 262 -19.02 12.69 11.99
CA GLN A 262 -18.45 13.48 10.90
C GLN A 262 -18.69 12.83 9.53
N VAL A 263 -18.67 11.50 9.45
CA VAL A 263 -19.07 10.79 8.22
C VAL A 263 -20.53 11.08 7.86
N ALA A 264 -21.43 11.06 8.86
CA ALA A 264 -22.84 11.39 8.65
C ALA A 264 -23.06 12.85 8.27
N GLU A 265 -22.32 13.79 8.87
CA GLU A 265 -22.39 15.23 8.60
C GLU A 265 -21.93 15.55 7.17
N TRP A 266 -20.84 14.94 6.70
CA TRP A 266 -20.31 15.19 5.36
C TRP A 266 -21.05 14.45 4.26
N ASP A 267 -21.87 13.50 4.62
CA ASP A 267 -22.87 12.80 3.83
C ASP A 267 -22.35 12.33 2.44
N PRO A 268 -21.35 11.42 2.40
CA PRO A 268 -20.81 10.91 1.14
C PRO A 268 -21.85 10.05 0.39
N ASP A 269 -21.73 9.98 -0.95
CA ASP A 269 -22.53 9.09 -1.79
C ASP A 269 -22.11 7.63 -1.62
N PHE A 270 -20.80 7.39 -1.41
CA PHE A 270 -20.22 6.07 -1.20
C PHE A 270 -19.22 6.10 -0.04
N LEU A 271 -19.20 5.01 0.72
CA LEU A 271 -18.10 4.71 1.64
C LEU A 271 -17.20 3.61 1.07
N ILE A 272 -15.90 3.76 1.29
CA ILE A 272 -14.89 2.74 0.97
C ILE A 272 -14.29 2.23 2.27
N THR A 273 -14.16 0.92 2.38
CA THR A 273 -13.37 0.27 3.44
C THR A 273 -12.62 -0.92 2.85
N GLY A 274 -11.64 -1.42 3.60
CA GLY A 274 -10.91 -2.62 3.23
C GLY A 274 -11.29 -3.81 4.10
N ALA A 275 -11.23 -5.01 3.53
CA ALA A 275 -11.38 -6.25 4.28
C ALA A 275 -10.48 -7.35 3.73
N GLN A 276 -10.21 -8.37 4.55
CA GLN A 276 -9.54 -9.58 4.12
C GLN A 276 -10.45 -10.39 3.19
N PRO A 277 -9.90 -11.21 2.28
CA PRO A 277 -10.67 -12.14 1.47
C PRO A 277 -11.65 -12.97 2.31
N GLY A 278 -12.91 -13.04 1.87
CA GLY A 278 -13.98 -13.77 2.58
C GLY A 278 -14.59 -13.02 3.77
N LYS A 279 -14.21 -11.74 4.03
CA LYS A 279 -14.70 -10.91 5.13
C LYS A 279 -15.43 -9.63 4.67
N PHE A 280 -15.81 -9.57 3.40
CA PHE A 280 -16.37 -8.35 2.81
C PHE A 280 -17.74 -7.99 3.39
N ASP A 281 -18.61 -9.00 3.56
CA ASP A 281 -19.94 -8.78 4.15
C ASP A 281 -19.85 -8.42 5.64
N GLU A 282 -18.98 -9.11 6.40
CA GLU A 282 -18.74 -8.77 7.80
C GLU A 282 -18.24 -7.31 7.96
N ALA A 283 -17.39 -6.83 7.07
CA ALA A 283 -16.89 -5.45 7.10
C ALA A 283 -17.99 -4.44 6.76
N ARG A 284 -18.84 -4.75 5.79
CA ARG A 284 -20.01 -3.92 5.43
C ARG A 284 -21.01 -3.84 6.57
N GLU A 285 -21.38 -4.98 7.15
CA GLU A 285 -22.29 -5.06 8.28
C GLU A 285 -21.76 -4.32 9.51
N ALA A 286 -20.46 -4.43 9.79
CA ALA A 286 -19.82 -3.73 10.89
C ALA A 286 -19.91 -2.20 10.75
N LEU A 287 -19.77 -1.66 9.53
CA LEU A 287 -19.98 -0.23 9.27
C LEU A 287 -21.45 0.17 9.43
N LEU A 288 -22.37 -0.62 8.90
CA LEU A 288 -23.81 -0.34 8.97
C LEU A 288 -24.39 -0.53 10.39
N ALA A 289 -23.71 -1.23 11.28
CA ALA A 289 -24.08 -1.34 12.68
C ALA A 289 -23.87 -0.03 13.48
N ASP A 290 -23.05 0.90 12.95
CA ASP A 290 -22.90 2.24 13.52
C ASP A 290 -24.09 3.13 13.10
N PRO A 291 -24.92 3.64 14.05
CA PRO A 291 -26.12 4.41 13.71
C PRO A 291 -25.81 5.71 12.91
N ALA A 292 -24.68 6.35 13.18
CA ALA A 292 -24.29 7.56 12.46
C ALA A 292 -23.98 7.23 10.99
N ILE A 293 -23.18 6.19 10.74
CA ILE A 293 -22.88 5.72 9.38
C ILE A 293 -24.16 5.27 8.66
N ALA A 294 -25.01 4.47 9.33
CA ALA A 294 -26.27 4.01 8.78
C ALA A 294 -27.22 5.17 8.40
N SER A 295 -27.12 6.31 9.09
CA SER A 295 -27.91 7.52 8.80
C SER A 295 -27.36 8.36 7.64
N SER A 296 -26.12 8.15 7.16
CA SER A 296 -25.57 8.83 6.01
C SER A 296 -26.23 8.38 4.69
N ARG A 297 -26.05 9.15 3.61
CA ARG A 297 -26.54 8.78 2.27
C ARG A 297 -26.01 7.42 1.83
N ALA A 298 -24.71 7.20 1.97
CA ALA A 298 -24.06 5.92 1.67
C ALA A 298 -24.66 4.77 2.50
N GLY A 299 -24.85 4.99 3.80
CA GLY A 299 -25.42 3.98 4.72
C GLY A 299 -26.86 3.61 4.39
N ARG A 300 -27.73 4.61 4.21
CA ARG A 300 -29.15 4.39 3.82
C ARG A 300 -29.30 3.68 2.48
N ALA A 301 -28.41 3.94 1.54
CA ALA A 301 -28.43 3.33 0.20
C ALA A 301 -27.66 2.00 0.14
N GLY A 302 -26.99 1.58 1.22
CA GLY A 302 -26.11 0.41 1.23
C GLY A 302 -24.88 0.55 0.31
N LYS A 303 -24.50 1.78 -0.08
CA LYS A 303 -23.40 2.09 -0.99
C LYS A 303 -22.06 2.06 -0.26
N ILE A 304 -21.69 0.88 0.23
CA ILE A 304 -20.40 0.61 0.88
C ILE A 304 -19.60 -0.32 -0.02
N ILE A 305 -18.52 0.20 -0.59
CA ILE A 305 -17.56 -0.55 -1.41
C ILE A 305 -16.52 -1.13 -0.48
N VAL A 306 -16.49 -2.46 -0.36
CA VAL A 306 -15.48 -3.17 0.41
C VAL A 306 -14.42 -3.70 -0.53
N LEU A 307 -13.20 -3.21 -0.36
CA LEU A 307 -12.04 -3.54 -1.19
C LEU A 307 -11.19 -4.63 -0.54
N ASP A 308 -10.59 -5.46 -1.36
CA ASP A 308 -9.66 -6.50 -0.90
C ASP A 308 -8.37 -5.86 -0.36
N ASN A 309 -8.05 -6.08 0.91
CA ASN A 309 -6.88 -5.50 1.59
C ASN A 309 -5.54 -5.82 0.89
N ARG A 310 -5.45 -6.93 0.16
CA ARG A 310 -4.25 -7.29 -0.59
C ARG A 310 -3.91 -6.26 -1.67
N TYR A 311 -4.92 -5.61 -2.24
CA TYR A 311 -4.78 -4.57 -3.26
C TYR A 311 -5.03 -3.18 -2.68
N TYR A 312 -6.01 -3.05 -1.77
CA TYR A 312 -6.36 -1.77 -1.15
C TYR A 312 -5.20 -1.18 -0.35
N LEU A 313 -4.40 -2.02 0.31
CA LEU A 313 -3.21 -1.60 1.05
C LEU A 313 -1.93 -1.59 0.20
N SER A 314 -2.00 -1.94 -1.09
CA SER A 314 -0.84 -1.97 -1.97
C SER A 314 -0.34 -0.55 -2.27
N VAL A 315 0.99 -0.41 -2.24
CA VAL A 315 1.72 0.79 -2.65
C VAL A 315 2.62 0.49 -3.86
N THR A 316 2.13 -0.41 -4.75
CA THR A 316 2.83 -0.88 -5.94
C THR A 316 1.93 -0.83 -7.17
N HIS A 317 2.40 -1.39 -8.29
CA HIS A 317 1.61 -1.57 -9.51
C HIS A 317 0.27 -2.31 -9.26
N ASN A 318 0.16 -3.11 -8.20
CA ASN A 318 -1.06 -3.84 -7.85
C ASN A 318 -2.22 -2.92 -7.39
N ILE A 319 -1.95 -1.65 -7.07
CA ILE A 319 -2.99 -0.66 -6.73
C ILE A 319 -4.04 -0.49 -7.86
N VAL A 320 -3.69 -0.82 -9.08
CA VAL A 320 -4.62 -0.77 -10.22
C VAL A 320 -5.83 -1.68 -9.98
N ARG A 321 -5.66 -2.81 -9.31
CA ARG A 321 -6.80 -3.70 -8.95
C ARG A 321 -7.78 -3.03 -7.98
N THR A 322 -7.28 -2.18 -7.09
CA THR A 322 -8.14 -1.31 -6.26
C THR A 322 -8.90 -0.29 -7.11
N MET A 323 -8.24 0.31 -8.09
CA MET A 323 -8.88 1.27 -9.00
C MET A 323 -9.97 0.62 -9.84
N GLU A 324 -9.72 -0.57 -10.40
CA GLU A 324 -10.70 -1.37 -11.13
C GLU A 324 -11.93 -1.69 -10.28
N ALA A 325 -11.70 -2.21 -9.07
CA ALA A 325 -12.77 -2.55 -8.14
C ALA A 325 -13.59 -1.32 -7.70
N LEU A 326 -12.89 -0.19 -7.45
CA LEU A 326 -13.54 1.06 -7.08
C LEU A 326 -14.36 1.62 -8.24
N ALA A 327 -13.81 1.71 -9.45
CA ALA A 327 -14.55 2.17 -10.64
C ALA A 327 -15.76 1.27 -10.91
N GLY A 328 -15.59 -0.06 -10.83
CA GLY A 328 -16.71 -1.01 -10.94
C GLY A 328 -17.80 -0.76 -9.91
N GLY A 329 -17.44 -0.54 -8.64
CA GLY A 329 -18.41 -0.27 -7.57
C GLY A 329 -19.12 1.07 -7.69
N LEU A 330 -18.46 2.08 -8.26
CA LEU A 330 -19.03 3.42 -8.42
C LEU A 330 -20.00 3.51 -9.61
N TYR A 331 -19.72 2.81 -10.72
CA TYR A 331 -20.40 3.01 -12.00
C TYR A 331 -21.17 1.79 -12.54
N SER A 332 -21.28 0.69 -11.75
CA SER A 332 -21.98 -0.54 -12.16
C SER A 332 -23.45 -0.33 -12.51
N ASP A 333 -24.14 0.62 -11.85
CA ASP A 333 -25.57 0.90 -12.08
C ASP A 333 -25.84 1.71 -13.37
N GLU A 334 -24.83 2.39 -13.92
CA GLU A 334 -24.99 3.21 -15.13
C GLU A 334 -24.80 2.42 -16.43
N SER A 335 -24.01 1.33 -16.40
CA SER A 335 -23.82 0.47 -17.57
C SER A 335 -25.05 -0.34 -17.96
N GLY A 336 -26.04 -0.45 -17.08
CA GLY A 336 -27.34 -1.10 -17.32
C GLY A 336 -28.42 -0.22 -17.99
N ARG A 337 -28.24 1.11 -18.02
CA ARG A 337 -29.27 2.05 -18.59
C ARG A 337 -29.05 2.43 -20.05
N ASN A 338 -27.91 2.02 -20.64
CA ASN A 338 -27.56 2.30 -22.03
C ASN A 338 -27.58 1.06 -22.95
N LYS A 339 -28.36 0.03 -22.61
CA LYS A 339 -28.63 -1.11 -23.52
C LYS A 339 -30.08 -1.19 -23.89
#